data_72f1d5b17d669d66f65a7c6311de6a1e
#
_entry.id   72f1d5b17d669d66f65a7c6311de6a1e
#
_cell.length_a   1.000
_cell.length_b   1.000
_cell.length_c   1.000
_cell.angle_alpha   90.00
_cell.angle_beta   90.00
_cell.angle_gamma   90.00
#
_symmetry.space_group_name_H-M   'P 1'
#
loop_
_entity.id
_entity.type
_entity.pdbx_description
1 polymer ?
#
loop_
_entity_poly.entity_id
_entity_poly.type
_entity_poly.pdbx_seq_one_letter_code
_entity_poly.pdbx_strand_id
1 'polypeptide(L)'
;MGKLSVNLCGIELDNPVIPASGTFGFGYEFAELYDINLLGTFSFKGTTKDARFGNPTPRIAECTAGMINAVGLQNPGVDKVINEELPKLKKCFNKKVMANVSGFAVPDYAYTCELLDKETQVGWLEVNVSCPNVHGGGMSFGTSPEAAADVVRAVKAVTTKPVIVKLSPNVTDILAIAKACERVGADGISLINTMLGMRIDLKTRKPVIANKMGGFSGPAIFPVAVRMVYQVAHAVNIPVIGMGGVSSAEDVIEMMLAGATAVEVGAANLINPYACRDIIIDLPSVMDKYGIENLSDIIGGVK
;
A
#
# COMPACT_ATOMS: atom_id res chain seq x y z
N MET A 1 9.83 -7.23 -22.67
CA MET A 1 9.72 -6.44 -21.44
C MET A 1 10.92 -5.49 -21.37
N GLY A 2 10.75 -4.27 -20.84
CA GLY A 2 11.87 -3.36 -20.58
C GLY A 2 12.65 -3.81 -19.34
N LYS A 3 13.89 -3.33 -19.17
CA LYS A 3 14.75 -3.70 -18.04
C LYS A 3 14.11 -3.46 -16.65
N LEU A 4 13.22 -2.47 -16.53
CA LEU A 4 12.53 -2.12 -15.29
C LEU A 4 11.15 -2.78 -15.16
N SER A 5 10.58 -3.35 -16.24
CA SER A 5 9.20 -3.82 -16.23
C SER A 5 9.01 -5.07 -15.37
N VAL A 6 7.85 -5.13 -14.72
CA VAL A 6 7.42 -6.30 -13.93
C VAL A 6 5.96 -6.62 -14.24
N ASN A 7 5.56 -7.87 -14.03
CA ASN A 7 4.17 -8.29 -14.15
C ASN A 7 3.54 -8.43 -12.78
N LEU A 8 2.48 -7.66 -12.52
CA LEU A 8 1.75 -7.71 -11.26
C LEU A 8 0.34 -8.25 -11.50
N CYS A 9 0.08 -9.48 -11.08
CA CYS A 9 -1.22 -10.14 -11.22
C CYS A 9 -1.78 -10.09 -12.67
N GLY A 10 -0.92 -10.33 -13.68
CA GLY A 10 -1.30 -10.33 -15.08
C GLY A 10 -1.28 -8.98 -15.80
N ILE A 11 -1.00 -7.89 -15.11
CA ILE A 11 -0.88 -6.55 -15.69
C ILE A 11 0.60 -6.13 -15.67
N GLU A 12 1.13 -5.73 -16.85
CA GLU A 12 2.50 -5.25 -16.96
C GLU A 12 2.63 -3.82 -16.44
N LEU A 13 3.65 -3.58 -15.62
CA LEU A 13 4.08 -2.28 -15.14
C LEU A 13 5.41 -1.91 -15.79
N ASP A 14 5.58 -0.67 -16.23
CA ASP A 14 6.83 -0.17 -16.85
C ASP A 14 8.01 -0.19 -15.86
N ASN A 15 7.71 -0.10 -14.56
CA ASN A 15 8.66 -0.20 -13.46
C ASN A 15 7.93 -0.64 -12.18
N PRO A 16 8.66 -1.16 -11.16
CA PRO A 16 8.06 -1.71 -9.94
C PRO A 16 7.65 -0.66 -8.89
N VAL A 17 7.91 0.63 -9.11
CA VAL A 17 7.74 1.67 -8.08
C VAL A 17 6.30 2.18 -8.06
N ILE A 18 5.66 2.06 -6.91
CA ILE A 18 4.25 2.39 -6.69
C ILE A 18 4.15 3.39 -5.54
N PRO A 19 3.70 4.64 -5.74
CA PRO A 19 3.31 5.50 -4.62
C PRO A 19 2.22 4.84 -3.77
N ALA A 20 2.47 4.74 -2.44
CA ALA A 20 1.58 4.07 -1.50
C ALA A 20 0.33 4.89 -1.20
N SER A 21 -0.79 4.22 -0.99
CA SER A 21 -2.04 4.84 -0.58
C SER A 21 -1.87 5.70 0.68
N GLY A 22 -2.49 6.88 0.66
CA GLY A 22 -2.45 7.85 1.75
C GLY A 22 -1.26 8.81 1.70
N THR A 23 -0.33 8.65 0.74
CA THR A 23 0.83 9.54 0.56
C THR A 23 0.89 10.18 -0.83
N PHE A 24 -0.08 9.88 -1.70
CA PHE A 24 -0.11 10.33 -3.09
C PHE A 24 -1.49 10.88 -3.53
N GLY A 25 -2.42 11.09 -2.59
CA GLY A 25 -3.76 11.59 -2.87
C GLY A 25 -4.52 10.72 -3.88
N PHE A 26 -5.08 11.34 -4.89
CA PHE A 26 -5.66 10.71 -6.07
C PHE A 26 -4.76 10.86 -7.32
N GLY A 27 -3.53 11.33 -7.15
CA GLY A 27 -2.50 11.41 -8.18
C GLY A 27 -2.47 12.75 -8.93
N TYR A 28 -3.61 13.36 -9.23
CA TYR A 28 -3.65 14.61 -10.00
C TYR A 28 -2.98 15.78 -9.26
N GLU A 29 -2.91 15.74 -7.92
CA GLU A 29 -2.19 16.72 -7.11
C GLU A 29 -0.68 16.66 -7.39
N PHE A 30 -0.14 15.47 -7.62
CA PHE A 30 1.27 15.27 -7.96
C PHE A 30 1.55 15.51 -9.45
N ALA A 31 0.53 15.39 -10.31
CA ALA A 31 0.66 15.73 -11.72
C ALA A 31 0.94 17.23 -11.97
N GLU A 32 0.67 18.08 -10.98
CA GLU A 32 1.08 19.50 -11.01
C GLU A 32 2.59 19.69 -10.81
N LEU A 33 3.29 18.68 -10.29
CA LEU A 33 4.73 18.75 -9.99
C LEU A 33 5.59 18.08 -11.07
N TYR A 34 5.12 16.95 -11.63
CA TYR A 34 5.83 16.19 -12.67
C TYR A 34 4.86 15.29 -13.46
N ASP A 35 5.30 14.80 -14.62
CA ASP A 35 4.51 13.82 -15.39
C ASP A 35 4.43 12.48 -14.63
N ILE A 36 3.30 12.23 -13.98
CA ILE A 36 3.05 11.00 -13.22
C ILE A 36 2.91 9.76 -14.09
N ASN A 37 2.83 9.89 -15.45
CA ASN A 37 2.88 8.74 -16.35
C ASN A 37 4.24 8.04 -16.36
N LEU A 38 5.28 8.61 -15.72
CA LEU A 38 6.53 7.93 -15.42
C LEU A 38 6.33 6.73 -14.48
N LEU A 39 5.35 6.79 -13.58
CA LEU A 39 5.02 5.71 -12.65
C LEU A 39 4.48 4.49 -13.40
N GLY A 40 4.77 3.27 -12.92
CA GLY A 40 4.12 2.05 -13.41
C GLY A 40 2.63 2.04 -13.08
N THR A 41 2.32 2.36 -11.85
CA THR A 41 0.98 2.61 -11.29
C THR A 41 1.13 3.38 -9.97
N PHE A 42 0.03 3.66 -9.29
CA PHE A 42 0.01 4.09 -7.88
C PHE A 42 -1.25 3.61 -7.17
N SER A 43 -1.16 3.47 -5.84
CA SER A 43 -2.30 3.15 -4.99
C SER A 43 -2.93 4.46 -4.49
N PHE A 44 -4.14 4.78 -4.97
CA PHE A 44 -4.80 6.02 -4.57
C PHE A 44 -5.34 5.96 -3.14
N LYS A 45 -5.80 7.10 -2.63
CA LYS A 45 -6.30 7.29 -1.26
C LYS A 45 -7.31 6.23 -0.88
N GLY A 46 -7.09 5.58 0.28
CA GLY A 46 -7.98 4.56 0.82
C GLY A 46 -9.43 5.04 0.87
N THR A 47 -10.29 4.31 0.15
CA THR A 47 -11.68 4.63 -0.09
C THR A 47 -12.58 3.76 0.76
N THR A 48 -13.56 4.36 1.42
CA THR A 48 -14.61 3.67 2.17
C THR A 48 -15.96 3.86 1.49
N LYS A 49 -16.94 3.02 1.84
CA LYS A 49 -18.31 3.15 1.36
C LYS A 49 -18.82 4.59 1.52
N ASP A 50 -18.78 5.11 2.73
CA ASP A 50 -19.23 6.47 3.06
C ASP A 50 -18.04 7.41 3.24
N ALA A 51 -18.25 8.71 3.04
CA ALA A 51 -17.26 9.76 3.27
C ALA A 51 -16.83 9.82 4.75
N ARG A 52 -15.55 10.14 4.99
CA ARG A 52 -14.99 10.25 6.34
C ARG A 52 -14.13 11.51 6.48
N PHE A 53 -14.34 12.24 7.58
CA PHE A 53 -13.50 13.39 7.93
C PHE A 53 -12.16 12.99 8.56
N GLY A 54 -12.04 11.74 9.02
CA GLY A 54 -10.88 11.25 9.75
C GLY A 54 -10.93 11.61 11.24
N ASN A 55 -9.80 11.38 11.91
CA ASN A 55 -9.64 11.62 13.34
C ASN A 55 -9.38 13.10 13.68
N PRO A 56 -9.60 13.53 14.92
CA PRO A 56 -9.23 14.86 15.39
C PRO A 56 -7.73 15.16 15.23
N THR A 57 -7.40 16.42 15.01
CA THR A 57 -6.01 16.93 14.96
C THR A 57 -5.50 17.26 16.39
N PRO A 58 -4.16 17.22 16.60
CA PRO A 58 -3.09 16.82 15.68
C PRO A 58 -3.13 15.32 15.43
N ARG A 59 -2.97 14.89 14.18
CA ARG A 59 -3.08 13.48 13.79
C ARG A 59 -1.89 12.97 12.98
N ILE A 60 -0.87 13.80 12.82
CA ILE A 60 0.42 13.50 12.20
C ILE A 60 1.49 14.17 13.05
N ALA A 61 2.62 13.51 13.27
CA ALA A 61 3.79 14.06 13.91
C ALA A 61 5.07 13.41 13.39
N GLU A 62 6.12 14.22 13.24
CA GLU A 62 7.45 13.73 12.89
C GLU A 62 8.10 12.98 14.07
N CYS A 63 8.93 12.02 13.73
CA CYS A 63 9.75 11.24 14.66
C CYS A 63 11.16 11.12 14.09
N THR A 64 12.12 10.70 14.92
CA THR A 64 13.44 10.32 14.44
C THR A 64 13.34 9.21 13.40
N ALA A 65 13.86 9.46 12.19
CA ALA A 65 13.84 8.55 11.04
C ALA A 65 12.43 8.07 10.62
N GLY A 66 11.40 8.91 10.84
CA GLY A 66 10.05 8.55 10.41
C GLY A 66 8.97 9.51 10.90
N MET A 67 7.73 9.05 10.85
CA MET A 67 6.55 9.81 11.26
C MET A 67 5.52 8.90 11.90
N ILE A 68 4.69 9.48 12.78
CA ILE A 68 3.50 8.84 13.34
C ILE A 68 2.26 9.50 12.74
N ASN A 69 1.28 8.69 12.32
CA ASN A 69 -0.01 9.19 11.87
C ASN A 69 -1.18 8.39 12.43
N ALA A 70 -2.28 9.08 12.62
CA ALA A 70 -3.61 8.53 12.90
C ALA A 70 -4.64 9.34 12.13
N VAL A 71 -4.52 9.41 10.80
CA VAL A 71 -5.40 10.21 9.93
C VAL A 71 -6.86 9.74 9.99
N GLY A 72 -7.11 8.44 10.18
CA GLY A 72 -8.46 7.91 10.37
C GLY A 72 -9.26 7.77 9.08
N LEU A 73 -8.61 7.41 7.97
CA LEU A 73 -9.23 7.15 6.67
C LEU A 73 -10.04 8.35 6.13
N GLN A 74 -9.54 9.58 6.29
CA GLN A 74 -10.18 10.72 5.62
C GLN A 74 -10.26 10.48 4.12
N ASN A 75 -11.47 10.43 3.57
CA ASN A 75 -11.72 10.22 2.15
C ASN A 75 -13.15 10.66 1.80
N PRO A 76 -13.44 10.95 0.50
CA PRO A 76 -14.75 11.47 0.08
C PRO A 76 -15.86 10.41 -0.04
N GLY A 77 -15.56 9.11 0.14
CA GLY A 77 -16.48 7.99 -0.12
C GLY A 77 -16.44 7.54 -1.57
N VAL A 78 -16.84 6.28 -1.81
CA VAL A 78 -16.71 5.62 -3.12
C VAL A 78 -17.45 6.34 -4.24
N ASP A 79 -18.64 6.87 -3.97
CA ASP A 79 -19.45 7.57 -4.98
C ASP A 79 -18.73 8.81 -5.53
N LYS A 80 -18.11 9.61 -4.65
CA LYS A 80 -17.33 10.77 -5.08
C LYS A 80 -16.01 10.37 -5.74
N VAL A 81 -15.37 9.29 -5.28
CA VAL A 81 -14.17 8.76 -5.96
C VAL A 81 -14.50 8.45 -7.41
N ILE A 82 -15.60 7.77 -7.68
CA ILE A 82 -16.01 7.39 -9.04
C ILE A 82 -16.44 8.61 -9.86
N ASN A 83 -17.28 9.49 -9.29
CA ASN A 83 -17.90 10.57 -10.04
C ASN A 83 -17.04 11.85 -10.16
N GLU A 84 -16.08 12.06 -9.25
CA GLU A 84 -15.29 13.28 -9.20
C GLU A 84 -13.77 13.02 -9.33
N GLU A 85 -13.21 12.08 -8.53
CA GLU A 85 -11.75 11.93 -8.44
C GLU A 85 -11.16 11.16 -9.63
N LEU A 86 -11.74 10.03 -10.00
CA LEU A 86 -11.29 9.27 -11.18
C LEU A 86 -11.42 10.07 -12.49
N PRO A 87 -12.49 10.85 -12.75
CA PRO A 87 -12.56 11.75 -13.90
C PRO A 87 -11.46 12.83 -13.94
N LYS A 88 -11.02 13.36 -12.78
CA LYS A 88 -9.88 14.28 -12.71
C LYS A 88 -8.58 13.56 -13.07
N LEU A 89 -8.38 12.37 -12.48
CA LEU A 89 -7.20 11.56 -12.73
C LEU A 89 -7.04 11.16 -14.20
N LYS A 90 -8.12 10.79 -14.88
CA LYS A 90 -8.10 10.43 -16.31
C LYS A 90 -7.51 11.54 -17.21
N LYS A 91 -7.50 12.79 -16.77
CA LYS A 91 -6.95 13.91 -17.54
C LYS A 91 -5.42 13.96 -17.52
N CYS A 92 -4.78 13.35 -16.55
CA CYS A 92 -3.33 13.43 -16.33
C CYS A 92 -2.62 12.08 -16.17
N PHE A 93 -3.36 10.97 -16.08
CA PHE A 93 -2.80 9.63 -15.96
C PHE A 93 -3.53 8.65 -16.87
N ASN A 94 -2.80 8.02 -17.79
CA ASN A 94 -3.37 7.18 -18.85
C ASN A 94 -3.24 5.66 -18.59
N LYS A 95 -2.68 5.26 -17.45
CA LYS A 95 -2.47 3.86 -17.06
C LYS A 95 -3.50 3.39 -16.04
N LYS A 96 -3.48 2.09 -15.74
CA LYS A 96 -4.28 1.50 -14.67
C LYS A 96 -3.78 1.97 -13.30
N VAL A 97 -4.71 2.14 -12.36
CA VAL A 97 -4.42 2.49 -10.96
C VAL A 97 -4.86 1.39 -10.02
N MET A 98 -4.26 1.35 -8.85
CA MET A 98 -4.64 0.49 -7.76
C MET A 98 -5.61 1.22 -6.83
N ALA A 99 -6.79 0.66 -6.63
CA ALA A 99 -7.80 1.21 -5.73
C ALA A 99 -7.59 0.67 -4.32
N ASN A 100 -7.11 1.49 -3.38
CA ASN A 100 -7.05 1.10 -1.98
C ASN A 100 -8.46 1.17 -1.37
N VAL A 101 -8.92 0.05 -0.82
CA VAL A 101 -10.28 -0.09 -0.24
C VAL A 101 -10.18 -0.43 1.23
N SER A 102 -10.95 0.28 2.04
CA SER A 102 -11.08 0.07 3.48
C SER A 102 -12.53 0.00 3.90
N GLY A 103 -12.82 -0.74 4.96
CA GLY A 103 -14.18 -0.89 5.51
C GLY A 103 -14.17 -1.14 7.01
N PHE A 104 -15.33 -1.04 7.64
CA PHE A 104 -15.54 -1.30 9.06
C PHE A 104 -16.41 -2.53 9.31
N ALA A 105 -16.97 -3.07 8.25
CA ALA A 105 -17.68 -4.34 8.20
C ALA A 105 -17.38 -5.03 6.87
N VAL A 106 -17.47 -6.37 6.83
CA VAL A 106 -17.22 -7.15 5.60
C VAL A 106 -18.07 -6.67 4.41
N PRO A 107 -19.37 -6.37 4.56
CA PRO A 107 -20.18 -5.84 3.47
C PRO A 107 -19.72 -4.49 2.90
N ASP A 108 -19.04 -3.65 3.69
CA ASP A 108 -18.54 -2.35 3.22
C ASP A 108 -17.43 -2.54 2.18
N TYR A 109 -16.54 -3.52 2.41
CA TYR A 109 -15.49 -3.89 1.45
C TYR A 109 -16.09 -4.40 0.14
N ALA A 110 -17.03 -5.34 0.23
CA ALA A 110 -17.70 -5.93 -0.94
C ALA A 110 -18.41 -4.84 -1.77
N TYR A 111 -19.21 -3.99 -1.12
CA TYR A 111 -19.92 -2.89 -1.78
C TYR A 111 -18.97 -1.93 -2.51
N THR A 112 -17.90 -1.49 -1.82
CA THR A 112 -16.93 -0.56 -2.40
C THR A 112 -16.17 -1.19 -3.56
N CYS A 113 -15.76 -2.45 -3.43
CA CYS A 113 -15.08 -3.18 -4.49
C CYS A 113 -15.96 -3.44 -5.70
N GLU A 114 -17.24 -3.78 -5.51
CA GLU A 114 -18.21 -3.99 -6.60
C GLU A 114 -18.40 -2.73 -7.46
N LEU A 115 -18.45 -1.55 -6.84
CA LEU A 115 -18.53 -0.30 -7.56
C LEU A 115 -17.25 0.01 -8.34
N LEU A 116 -16.09 -0.15 -7.71
CA LEU A 116 -14.78 0.11 -8.32
C LEU A 116 -14.40 -0.94 -9.39
N ASP A 117 -15.00 -2.13 -9.35
CA ASP A 117 -14.82 -3.14 -10.39
C ASP A 117 -15.28 -2.66 -11.76
N LYS A 118 -16.32 -1.82 -11.80
CA LYS A 118 -16.91 -1.25 -13.02
C LYS A 118 -16.01 -0.17 -13.65
N GLU A 119 -15.07 0.38 -12.89
CA GLU A 119 -14.20 1.47 -13.34
C GLU A 119 -13.06 0.97 -14.21
N THR A 120 -13.04 1.39 -15.48
CA THR A 120 -12.06 0.90 -16.47
C THR A 120 -10.62 1.28 -16.14
N GLN A 121 -10.39 2.41 -15.44
CA GLN A 121 -9.05 2.84 -15.05
C GLN A 121 -8.51 2.07 -13.84
N VAL A 122 -9.36 1.47 -13.01
CA VAL A 122 -8.94 0.61 -11.90
C VAL A 122 -8.44 -0.72 -12.45
N GLY A 123 -7.18 -1.07 -12.15
CA GLY A 123 -6.54 -2.33 -12.54
C GLY A 123 -6.54 -3.37 -11.42
N TRP A 124 -6.39 -2.93 -10.18
CA TRP A 124 -6.32 -3.78 -8.98
C TRP A 124 -7.14 -3.17 -7.85
N LEU A 125 -7.60 -4.03 -6.95
CA LEU A 125 -8.22 -3.67 -5.68
C LEU A 125 -7.25 -4.02 -4.55
N GLU A 126 -6.68 -3.01 -3.88
CA GLU A 126 -5.85 -3.19 -2.70
C GLU A 126 -6.73 -3.13 -1.44
N VAL A 127 -7.05 -4.29 -0.90
CA VAL A 127 -7.95 -4.44 0.25
C VAL A 127 -7.17 -4.27 1.55
N ASN A 128 -7.36 -3.14 2.22
CA ASN A 128 -6.65 -2.80 3.46
C ASN A 128 -7.39 -3.38 4.67
N VAL A 129 -6.92 -4.53 5.17
CA VAL A 129 -7.52 -5.21 6.33
C VAL A 129 -7.02 -4.67 7.68
N SER A 130 -6.21 -3.61 7.69
CA SER A 130 -5.72 -2.99 8.94
C SER A 130 -6.75 -2.14 9.67
N CYS A 131 -7.96 -1.96 9.10
CA CYS A 131 -9.04 -1.19 9.72
C CYS A 131 -9.72 -1.98 10.85
N PRO A 132 -10.22 -1.29 11.90
CA PRO A 132 -10.92 -1.95 12.99
C PRO A 132 -12.26 -2.54 12.52
N ASN A 133 -12.54 -3.78 12.96
CA ASN A 133 -13.84 -4.43 12.77
C ASN A 133 -14.81 -3.99 13.87
N VAL A 134 -15.79 -3.16 13.55
CA VAL A 134 -16.75 -2.64 14.53
C VAL A 134 -17.64 -3.74 15.12
N HIS A 135 -17.91 -4.81 14.36
CA HIS A 135 -18.69 -5.97 14.83
C HIS A 135 -17.82 -6.97 15.61
N GLY A 136 -16.51 -6.97 15.42
CA GLY A 136 -15.53 -7.81 16.11
C GLY A 136 -14.89 -7.15 17.32
N GLY A 137 -15.55 -6.20 17.97
CA GLY A 137 -15.05 -5.54 19.18
C GLY A 137 -13.91 -4.53 18.92
N GLY A 138 -13.79 -4.00 17.71
CA GLY A 138 -12.81 -2.98 17.34
C GLY A 138 -11.41 -3.53 16.97
N MET A 139 -11.22 -4.85 16.96
CA MET A 139 -9.99 -5.46 16.45
C MET A 139 -9.90 -5.32 14.93
N SER A 140 -8.68 -5.12 14.41
CA SER A 140 -8.44 -5.08 12.96
C SER A 140 -8.77 -6.43 12.31
N PHE A 141 -9.39 -6.40 11.12
CA PHE A 141 -9.59 -7.62 10.31
C PHE A 141 -8.27 -8.35 10.03
N GLY A 142 -7.17 -7.62 9.89
CA GLY A 142 -5.84 -8.16 9.63
C GLY A 142 -5.13 -8.75 10.85
N THR A 143 -5.79 -8.91 12.01
CA THR A 143 -5.20 -9.57 13.19
C THR A 143 -5.58 -11.04 13.32
N SER A 144 -6.55 -11.52 12.54
CA SER A 144 -6.99 -12.92 12.51
C SER A 144 -6.97 -13.45 11.08
N PRO A 145 -6.42 -14.64 10.83
CA PRO A 145 -6.48 -15.30 9.52
C PRO A 145 -7.90 -15.46 8.99
N GLU A 146 -8.85 -15.83 9.85
CA GLU A 146 -10.25 -16.04 9.51
C GLU A 146 -10.93 -14.73 9.12
N ALA A 147 -10.75 -13.66 9.92
CA ALA A 147 -11.37 -12.37 9.64
C ALA A 147 -10.83 -11.74 8.34
N ALA A 148 -9.54 -11.87 8.07
CA ALA A 148 -8.95 -11.43 6.80
C ALA A 148 -9.49 -12.24 5.61
N ALA A 149 -9.59 -13.58 5.76
CA ALA A 149 -10.13 -14.46 4.73
C ALA A 149 -11.62 -14.18 4.44
N ASP A 150 -12.42 -13.81 5.44
CA ASP A 150 -13.83 -13.46 5.25
C ASP A 150 -13.98 -12.19 4.39
N VAL A 151 -13.15 -11.18 4.61
CA VAL A 151 -13.12 -9.99 3.76
C VAL A 151 -12.75 -10.36 2.32
N VAL A 152 -11.71 -11.18 2.13
CA VAL A 152 -11.27 -11.60 0.78
C VAL A 152 -12.36 -12.37 0.07
N ARG A 153 -13.02 -13.36 0.72
CA ARG A 153 -14.13 -14.11 0.12
C ARG A 153 -15.25 -13.19 -0.36
N ALA A 154 -15.64 -12.24 0.49
CA ALA A 154 -16.72 -11.31 0.16
C ALA A 154 -16.35 -10.40 -1.02
N VAL A 155 -15.11 -9.93 -1.09
CA VAL A 155 -14.61 -9.11 -2.21
C VAL A 155 -14.49 -9.94 -3.48
N LYS A 156 -13.90 -11.13 -3.43
CA LYS A 156 -13.76 -12.02 -4.61
C LYS A 156 -15.11 -12.46 -5.19
N ALA A 157 -16.17 -12.47 -4.40
CA ALA A 157 -17.51 -12.80 -4.88
C ALA A 157 -18.14 -11.71 -5.77
N VAL A 158 -17.63 -10.47 -5.74
CA VAL A 158 -18.24 -9.31 -6.40
C VAL A 158 -17.30 -8.60 -7.39
N THR A 159 -16.06 -9.08 -7.56
CA THR A 159 -15.08 -8.45 -8.47
C THR A 159 -14.44 -9.47 -9.40
N THR A 160 -14.10 -9.00 -10.60
CA THR A 160 -13.29 -9.72 -11.60
C THR A 160 -11.84 -9.24 -11.61
N LYS A 161 -11.56 -8.11 -10.98
CA LYS A 161 -10.21 -7.54 -10.91
C LYS A 161 -9.33 -8.29 -9.91
N PRO A 162 -8.00 -8.27 -10.10
CA PRO A 162 -7.06 -8.79 -9.11
C PRO A 162 -7.24 -8.12 -7.73
N VAL A 163 -7.32 -8.95 -6.69
CA VAL A 163 -7.45 -8.55 -5.29
C VAL A 163 -6.12 -8.73 -4.58
N ILE A 164 -5.53 -7.63 -4.13
CA ILE A 164 -4.29 -7.59 -3.36
C ILE A 164 -4.65 -7.25 -1.91
N VAL A 165 -4.19 -8.06 -0.96
CA VAL A 165 -4.53 -7.86 0.46
C VAL A 165 -3.40 -7.15 1.18
N LYS A 166 -3.67 -5.95 1.73
CA LYS A 166 -2.68 -5.15 2.48
C LYS A 166 -2.66 -5.55 3.95
N LEU A 167 -1.55 -6.18 4.36
CA LEU A 167 -1.38 -6.76 5.67
C LEU A 167 -0.78 -5.78 6.71
N SER A 168 -1.23 -5.96 7.97
CA SER A 168 -0.68 -5.25 9.12
C SER A 168 0.56 -5.97 9.68
N PRO A 169 1.62 -5.23 10.06
CA PRO A 169 2.76 -5.82 10.78
C PRO A 169 2.49 -6.07 12.27
N ASN A 170 1.35 -5.56 12.80
CA ASN A 170 1.06 -5.58 14.23
C ASN A 170 0.39 -6.90 14.65
N VAL A 171 1.01 -8.00 14.29
CA VAL A 171 0.54 -9.37 14.50
C VAL A 171 1.69 -10.28 14.92
N THR A 172 1.36 -11.38 15.58
CA THR A 172 2.35 -12.37 15.99
C THR A 172 2.79 -13.26 14.82
N ASP A 173 1.86 -13.63 13.94
CA ASP A 173 2.10 -14.52 12.80
C ASP A 173 1.44 -13.95 11.52
N ILE A 174 2.22 -13.20 10.75
CA ILE A 174 1.79 -12.64 9.49
C ILE A 174 1.66 -13.71 8.39
N LEU A 175 2.40 -14.82 8.51
CA LEU A 175 2.35 -15.91 7.53
C LEU A 175 1.03 -16.64 7.55
N ALA A 176 0.47 -16.88 8.74
CA ALA A 176 -0.85 -17.50 8.87
C ALA A 176 -1.93 -16.67 8.18
N ILE A 177 -1.85 -15.33 8.28
CA ILE A 177 -2.80 -14.42 7.63
C ILE A 177 -2.62 -14.41 6.11
N ALA A 178 -1.38 -14.29 5.62
CA ALA A 178 -1.07 -14.30 4.19
C ALA A 178 -1.57 -15.60 3.52
N LYS A 179 -1.25 -16.76 4.10
CA LYS A 179 -1.73 -18.08 3.62
C LYS A 179 -3.25 -18.22 3.66
N ALA A 180 -3.91 -17.64 4.67
CA ALA A 180 -5.36 -17.68 4.75
C ALA A 180 -6.00 -16.85 3.63
N CYS A 181 -5.44 -15.68 3.29
CA CYS A 181 -5.89 -14.85 2.17
C CYS A 181 -5.66 -15.55 0.81
N GLU A 182 -4.48 -16.13 0.58
CA GLU A 182 -4.17 -16.89 -0.62
C GLU A 182 -5.15 -18.06 -0.82
N ARG A 183 -5.41 -18.86 0.22
CA ARG A 183 -6.32 -20.01 0.15
C ARG A 183 -7.74 -19.67 -0.28
N VAL A 184 -8.19 -18.45 -0.05
CA VAL A 184 -9.54 -17.99 -0.41
C VAL A 184 -9.57 -17.14 -1.68
N GLY A 185 -8.44 -17.11 -2.42
CA GLY A 185 -8.36 -16.55 -3.76
C GLY A 185 -7.87 -15.11 -3.85
N ALA A 186 -7.11 -14.61 -2.87
CA ALA A 186 -6.35 -13.38 -3.07
C ALA A 186 -5.36 -13.57 -4.24
N ASP A 187 -5.24 -12.56 -5.09
CA ASP A 187 -4.36 -12.59 -6.27
C ASP A 187 -2.95 -12.03 -5.96
N GLY A 188 -2.80 -11.33 -4.82
CA GLY A 188 -1.53 -10.81 -4.34
C GLY A 188 -1.61 -10.38 -2.87
N ILE A 189 -0.45 -10.14 -2.29
CA ILE A 189 -0.29 -9.61 -0.93
C ILE A 189 0.53 -8.33 -0.98
N SER A 190 0.11 -7.28 -0.26
CA SER A 190 0.96 -6.11 0.00
C SER A 190 1.27 -5.99 1.49
N LEU A 191 2.50 -5.71 1.84
CA LEU A 191 2.96 -5.55 3.22
C LEU A 191 4.26 -4.74 3.29
N ILE A 192 4.48 -3.96 4.34
CA ILE A 192 3.70 -3.87 5.57
C ILE A 192 2.93 -2.56 5.67
N ASN A 193 1.74 -2.56 6.26
CA ASN A 193 1.15 -1.33 6.73
C ASN A 193 2.00 -0.75 7.89
N THR A 194 1.59 0.37 8.49
CA THR A 194 2.36 1.05 9.53
C THR A 194 2.44 0.26 10.84
N MET A 195 3.58 0.34 11.51
CA MET A 195 3.77 -0.23 12.85
C MET A 195 3.11 0.67 13.90
N LEU A 196 2.53 0.07 14.94
CA LEU A 196 1.94 0.85 16.03
C LEU A 196 3.03 1.53 16.86
N GLY A 197 2.90 2.84 17.07
CA GLY A 197 3.83 3.63 17.85
C GLY A 197 3.18 4.75 18.64
N MET A 198 3.95 5.38 19.53
CA MET A 198 3.52 6.53 20.35
C MET A 198 4.70 7.48 20.58
N ARG A 199 4.42 8.80 20.63
CA ARG A 199 5.34 9.82 21.10
C ARG A 199 4.67 10.70 22.15
N ILE A 200 5.46 11.18 23.11
CA ILE A 200 5.02 12.06 24.20
C ILE A 200 5.81 13.36 24.12
N ASP A 201 5.10 14.48 24.17
CA ASP A 201 5.69 15.80 24.34
C ASP A 201 6.14 15.97 25.80
N LEU A 202 7.43 16.20 26.01
CA LEU A 202 8.03 16.24 27.34
C LEU A 202 7.63 17.49 28.16
N LYS A 203 7.25 18.58 27.48
CA LYS A 203 6.84 19.82 28.15
C LYS A 203 5.41 19.70 28.67
N THR A 204 4.51 19.23 27.82
CA THR A 204 3.08 19.12 28.14
C THR A 204 2.73 17.79 28.81
N ARG A 205 3.61 16.77 28.71
CA ARG A 205 3.41 15.38 29.16
C ARG A 205 2.17 14.74 28.50
N LYS A 206 1.84 15.16 27.29
CA LYS A 206 0.71 14.66 26.51
C LYS A 206 1.20 13.90 25.27
N PRO A 207 0.38 12.99 24.72
CA PRO A 207 0.65 12.41 23.40
C PRO A 207 0.76 13.50 22.33
N VAL A 208 1.69 13.33 21.37
CA VAL A 208 1.89 14.30 20.27
C VAL A 208 0.76 14.32 19.25
N ILE A 209 -0.05 13.26 19.20
CA ILE A 209 -1.25 13.16 18.36
C ILE A 209 -2.49 12.90 19.21
N ALA A 210 -3.65 13.39 18.77
CA ALA A 210 -4.91 13.31 19.53
C ALA A 210 -5.33 11.87 19.86
N ASN A 211 -5.09 10.92 18.94
CA ASN A 211 -5.39 9.50 19.12
C ASN A 211 -4.45 8.74 20.07
N LYS A 212 -3.48 9.43 20.68
CA LYS A 212 -2.43 8.90 21.56
C LYS A 212 -1.44 7.99 20.83
N MET A 213 -1.90 6.92 20.18
CA MET A 213 -1.13 5.98 19.38
C MET A 213 -1.50 6.12 17.91
N GLY A 214 -0.53 5.85 17.02
CA GLY A 214 -0.71 5.91 15.57
C GLY A 214 0.26 4.99 14.84
N GLY A 215 0.08 4.90 13.53
CA GLY A 215 0.97 4.13 12.67
C GLY A 215 2.31 4.83 12.48
N PHE A 216 3.40 4.15 12.77
CA PHE A 216 4.77 4.59 12.56
C PHE A 216 5.27 4.11 11.19
N SER A 217 5.83 5.01 10.41
CA SER A 217 6.38 4.76 9.07
C SER A 217 7.65 5.59 8.84
N GLY A 218 8.42 5.26 7.80
CA GLY A 218 9.67 5.92 7.46
C GLY A 218 10.88 4.98 7.51
N PRO A 219 12.11 5.47 7.27
CA PRO A 219 13.31 4.62 7.11
C PRO A 219 13.57 3.67 8.28
N ALA A 220 13.19 4.05 9.52
CA ALA A 220 13.42 3.22 10.69
C ALA A 220 12.72 1.85 10.66
N ILE A 221 11.65 1.68 9.90
CA ILE A 221 10.93 0.39 9.80
C ILE A 221 11.44 -0.49 8.66
N PHE A 222 12.32 0.00 7.78
CA PHE A 222 12.76 -0.70 6.58
C PHE A 222 13.28 -2.12 6.84
N PRO A 223 14.20 -2.37 7.80
CA PRO A 223 14.70 -3.73 8.06
C PRO A 223 13.60 -4.69 8.54
N VAL A 224 12.58 -4.19 9.24
CA VAL A 224 11.42 -4.99 9.66
C VAL A 224 10.56 -5.35 8.46
N ALA A 225 10.35 -4.38 7.55
CA ALA A 225 9.59 -4.59 6.33
C ALA A 225 10.27 -5.63 5.41
N VAL A 226 11.57 -5.49 5.15
CA VAL A 226 12.38 -6.45 4.36
C VAL A 226 12.23 -7.87 4.91
N ARG A 227 12.41 -8.05 6.23
CA ARG A 227 12.24 -9.36 6.88
C ARG A 227 10.84 -9.93 6.66
N MET A 228 9.79 -9.12 6.85
CA MET A 228 8.40 -9.61 6.70
C MET A 228 8.08 -9.94 5.24
N VAL A 229 8.54 -9.12 4.28
CA VAL A 229 8.42 -9.39 2.84
C VAL A 229 9.10 -10.70 2.49
N TYR A 230 10.34 -10.90 2.93
CA TYR A 230 11.07 -12.16 2.72
C TYR A 230 10.28 -13.37 3.24
N GLN A 231 9.79 -13.29 4.46
CA GLN A 231 9.03 -14.39 5.07
C GLN A 231 7.74 -14.70 4.31
N VAL A 232 6.98 -13.69 3.91
CA VAL A 232 5.70 -13.88 3.21
C VAL A 232 5.94 -14.37 1.78
N ALA A 233 6.87 -13.76 1.05
CA ALA A 233 7.18 -14.16 -0.33
C ALA A 233 7.62 -15.64 -0.45
N HIS A 234 8.30 -16.17 0.59
CA HIS A 234 8.66 -17.60 0.64
C HIS A 234 7.55 -18.51 1.18
N ALA A 235 6.41 -17.96 1.59
CA ALA A 235 5.32 -18.72 2.19
C ALA A 235 4.06 -18.79 1.34
N VAL A 236 3.94 -17.94 0.30
CA VAL A 236 2.82 -17.89 -0.64
C VAL A 236 3.34 -18.02 -2.08
N ASN A 237 2.43 -18.40 -3.02
CA ASN A 237 2.77 -18.53 -4.44
C ASN A 237 2.25 -17.36 -5.29
N ILE A 238 1.57 -16.41 -4.69
CA ILE A 238 1.04 -15.22 -5.35
C ILE A 238 2.01 -14.04 -5.21
N PRO A 239 1.99 -13.06 -6.13
CA PRO A 239 2.86 -11.89 -6.10
C PRO A 239 2.79 -11.14 -4.77
N VAL A 240 3.95 -10.61 -4.35
CA VAL A 240 4.08 -9.80 -3.13
C VAL A 240 4.51 -8.39 -3.50
N ILE A 241 3.84 -7.39 -2.95
CA ILE A 241 4.26 -5.98 -2.99
C ILE A 241 4.90 -5.62 -1.66
N GLY A 242 6.17 -5.22 -1.69
CA GLY A 242 6.91 -4.81 -0.50
C GLY A 242 6.72 -3.32 -0.21
N MET A 243 6.53 -2.94 1.06
CA MET A 243 6.52 -1.54 1.49
C MET A 243 6.98 -1.39 2.93
N GLY A 244 7.44 -0.19 3.26
CA GLY A 244 7.86 0.18 4.61
C GLY A 244 9.29 0.71 4.64
N GLY A 245 9.43 2.03 4.69
CA GLY A 245 10.71 2.72 4.82
C GLY A 245 11.51 2.90 3.53
N VAL A 246 11.01 2.44 2.40
CA VAL A 246 11.66 2.61 1.08
C VAL A 246 11.83 4.09 0.74
N SER A 247 13.04 4.49 0.36
CA SER A 247 13.42 5.87 0.08
C SER A 247 14.47 6.04 -1.02
N SER A 248 15.02 4.94 -1.54
CA SER A 248 16.05 4.94 -2.58
C SER A 248 15.85 3.80 -3.60
N ALA A 249 16.57 3.85 -4.72
CA ALA A 249 16.59 2.77 -5.70
C ALA A 249 17.24 1.49 -5.13
N GLU A 250 18.24 1.63 -4.26
CA GLU A 250 18.81 0.50 -3.54
C GLU A 250 17.77 -0.20 -2.66
N ASP A 251 16.92 0.56 -1.94
CA ASP A 251 15.85 -0.03 -1.12
C ASP A 251 14.85 -0.82 -1.98
N VAL A 252 14.55 -0.35 -3.21
CA VAL A 252 13.70 -1.08 -4.15
C VAL A 252 14.32 -2.42 -4.54
N ILE A 253 15.61 -2.41 -4.89
CA ILE A 253 16.34 -3.65 -5.25
C ILE A 253 16.38 -4.61 -4.05
N GLU A 254 16.63 -4.13 -2.83
CA GLU A 254 16.65 -4.96 -1.62
C GLU A 254 15.28 -5.60 -1.35
N MET A 255 14.18 -4.84 -1.49
CA MET A 255 12.83 -5.39 -1.38
C MET A 255 12.54 -6.45 -2.44
N MET A 256 12.98 -6.25 -3.69
CA MET A 256 12.80 -7.23 -4.77
C MET A 256 13.64 -8.49 -4.53
N LEU A 257 14.88 -8.36 -4.08
CA LEU A 257 15.68 -9.50 -3.65
C LEU A 257 15.02 -10.28 -2.52
N ALA A 258 14.36 -9.62 -1.58
CA ALA A 258 13.58 -10.27 -0.53
C ALA A 258 12.33 -11.01 -1.04
N GLY A 259 11.91 -10.78 -2.30
CA GLY A 259 10.80 -11.48 -2.95
C GLY A 259 9.63 -10.58 -3.38
N ALA A 260 9.75 -9.27 -3.24
CA ALA A 260 8.73 -8.36 -3.74
C ALA A 260 8.74 -8.31 -5.29
N THR A 261 7.57 -8.44 -5.90
CA THR A 261 7.35 -8.25 -7.34
C THR A 261 7.30 -6.77 -7.70
N ALA A 262 6.75 -5.96 -6.81
CA ALA A 262 6.68 -4.50 -6.91
C ALA A 262 6.87 -3.87 -5.53
N VAL A 263 7.11 -2.56 -5.46
CA VAL A 263 7.51 -1.88 -4.23
C VAL A 263 6.69 -0.60 -4.05
N GLU A 264 5.97 -0.49 -2.92
CA GLU A 264 5.28 0.74 -2.57
C GLU A 264 6.17 1.68 -1.76
N VAL A 265 6.16 2.97 -2.15
CA VAL A 265 6.87 4.08 -1.50
C VAL A 265 5.86 4.95 -0.77
N GLY A 266 5.98 5.03 0.56
CA GLY A 266 5.03 5.75 1.43
C GLY A 266 5.58 7.08 1.95
N ALA A 267 6.11 7.09 3.18
CA ALA A 267 6.53 8.29 3.90
C ALA A 267 7.53 9.17 3.13
N ALA A 268 8.35 8.59 2.25
CA ALA A 268 9.28 9.33 1.42
C ALA A 268 8.60 10.39 0.53
N ASN A 269 7.38 10.12 0.02
CA ASN A 269 6.59 11.07 -0.77
C ASN A 269 6.15 12.31 0.02
N LEU A 270 6.05 12.20 1.35
CA LEU A 270 5.69 13.33 2.23
C LEU A 270 6.90 14.20 2.60
N ILE A 271 8.11 13.65 2.48
CA ILE A 271 9.38 14.35 2.70
C ILE A 271 9.84 15.02 1.39
N ASN A 272 9.81 14.25 0.30
CA ASN A 272 10.15 14.71 -1.04
C ASN A 272 9.03 14.27 -2.01
N PRO A 273 8.22 15.19 -2.54
CA PRO A 273 7.13 14.84 -3.47
C PRO A 273 7.63 14.24 -4.79
N TYR A 274 8.92 14.35 -5.07
CA TYR A 274 9.58 13.74 -6.23
C TYR A 274 10.21 12.36 -5.93
N ALA A 275 10.06 11.82 -4.72
CA ALA A 275 10.75 10.60 -4.29
C ALA A 275 10.56 9.42 -5.26
N CYS A 276 9.33 9.12 -5.67
CA CYS A 276 9.09 8.03 -6.62
C CYS A 276 9.69 8.29 -7.99
N ARG A 277 9.62 9.55 -8.50
CA ARG A 277 10.28 9.93 -9.75
C ARG A 277 11.78 9.73 -9.67
N ASP A 278 12.40 10.22 -8.61
CA ASP A 278 13.85 10.18 -8.43
C ASP A 278 14.34 8.73 -8.33
N ILE A 279 13.64 7.89 -7.56
CA ILE A 279 13.91 6.44 -7.45
C ILE A 279 13.85 5.77 -8.84
N ILE A 280 12.83 6.04 -9.66
CA ILE A 280 12.70 5.45 -11.00
C ILE A 280 13.84 5.89 -11.92
N ILE A 281 14.24 7.16 -11.83
CA ILE A 281 15.36 7.70 -12.63
C ILE A 281 16.69 7.06 -12.21
N ASP A 282 16.88 6.80 -10.93
CA ASP A 282 18.13 6.25 -10.38
C ASP A 282 18.24 4.73 -10.58
N LEU A 283 17.13 4.00 -10.71
CA LEU A 283 17.11 2.53 -10.85
C LEU A 283 18.10 2.01 -11.91
N PRO A 284 18.16 2.53 -13.16
CA PRO A 284 19.12 2.01 -14.15
C PRO A 284 20.58 2.08 -13.71
N SER A 285 20.98 3.19 -13.08
CA SER A 285 22.37 3.36 -12.61
C SER A 285 22.71 2.43 -11.46
N VAL A 286 21.74 2.20 -10.57
CA VAL A 286 21.91 1.26 -9.44
C VAL A 286 21.91 -0.18 -9.95
N MET A 287 21.09 -0.54 -10.93
CA MET A 287 21.13 -1.85 -11.59
C MET A 287 22.51 -2.11 -12.21
N ASP A 288 23.04 -1.14 -12.97
CA ASP A 288 24.37 -1.26 -13.58
C ASP A 288 25.47 -1.45 -12.52
N LYS A 289 25.39 -0.72 -11.39
CA LYS A 289 26.32 -0.84 -10.25
C LYS A 289 26.36 -2.26 -9.66
N TYR A 290 25.22 -2.94 -9.63
CA TYR A 290 25.08 -4.30 -9.06
C TYR A 290 25.05 -5.41 -10.11
N GLY A 291 25.24 -5.10 -11.41
CA GLY A 291 25.23 -6.08 -12.50
C GLY A 291 23.89 -6.74 -12.74
N ILE A 292 22.79 -5.99 -12.54
CA ILE A 292 21.41 -6.44 -12.74
C ILE A 292 20.97 -6.06 -14.15
N GLU A 293 20.66 -7.06 -14.98
CA GLU A 293 20.18 -6.80 -16.34
C GLU A 293 18.69 -6.48 -16.40
N ASN A 294 17.85 -7.25 -15.65
CA ASN A 294 16.42 -7.01 -15.55
C ASN A 294 15.98 -7.12 -14.09
N LEU A 295 15.08 -6.24 -13.65
CA LEU A 295 14.57 -6.28 -12.27
C LEU A 295 13.76 -7.55 -11.98
N SER A 296 13.05 -8.09 -12.95
CA SER A 296 12.32 -9.35 -12.81
C SER A 296 13.20 -10.54 -12.42
N ASP A 297 14.48 -10.52 -12.80
CA ASP A 297 15.40 -11.64 -12.60
C ASP A 297 15.91 -11.76 -11.16
N ILE A 298 15.79 -10.67 -10.37
CA ILE A 298 16.27 -10.62 -8.99
C ILE A 298 15.19 -10.91 -7.96
N ILE A 299 13.93 -11.08 -8.37
CA ILE A 299 12.83 -11.32 -7.43
C ILE A 299 13.07 -12.60 -6.63
N GLY A 300 13.17 -12.47 -5.29
CA GLY A 300 13.44 -13.60 -4.40
C GLY A 300 14.88 -14.15 -4.52
N GLY A 301 15.81 -13.38 -5.05
CA GLY A 301 17.18 -13.79 -5.32
C GLY A 301 18.15 -13.76 -4.12
N VAL A 302 17.65 -13.64 -2.90
CA VAL A 302 18.49 -13.75 -1.68
C VAL A 302 19.06 -15.17 -1.58
N LYS A 303 20.39 -15.26 -1.41
CA LYS A 303 21.14 -16.54 -1.29
C LYS A 303 21.29 -16.94 0.16
#